data_83bfc8431bcc335c914919b056057466
#
_entry.id   83bfc8431bcc335c914919b056057466
#
_cell.length_a   1.000
_cell.length_b   1.000
_cell.length_c   1.000
_cell.angle_alpha   90.00
_cell.angle_beta   90.00
_cell.angle_gamma   90.00
#
_symmetry.space_group_name_H-M   'P 1'
#
loop_
_entity.id
_entity.type
_entity.pdbx_description
1 polymer ?
#
loop_
_entity_poly.entity_id
_entity_poly.type
_entity_poly.pdbx_seq_one_letter_code
_entity_poly.pdbx_strand_id
1 'polypeptide(L)'
;MRGLFFYLRFMRIDKYLWCVRLFKTRSLATKAVKDGKITVNEKVIKPSKELETGDKFSIKIAPTHRSFKVLSFPKSRVGAPLVKDLIVEITPQENLDLLDQINQQKRTNYNIGIKGRPTKRDRRDMMKALEQRNYKGD
;
A
#
# COMPACT_ATOMS: atom_id res chain seq x y z
N MET A 1 -31.13 -12.91 5.32
CA MET A 1 -30.64 -13.18 5.12
C MET A 1 -29.86 -13.29 5.52
N ARG A 2 -29.72 -13.50 5.63
CA ARG A 2 -29.24 -13.85 5.85
C ARG A 2 -28.28 -14.22 6.34
N GLY A 3 -28.48 -14.42 7.39
CA GLY A 3 -27.44 -15.03 8.11
C GLY A 3 -26.51 -15.80 7.31
N LEU A 4 -26.79 -15.80 6.20
CA LEU A 4 -25.98 -16.25 5.23
C LEU A 4 -24.67 -15.68 5.22
N PHE A 5 -24.67 -14.65 5.81
CA PHE A 5 -23.58 -13.93 5.86
C PHE A 5 -23.07 -14.02 7.24
N PHE A 6 -22.47 -15.04 7.54
CA PHE A 6 -21.59 -15.08 8.66
C PHE A 6 -20.42 -14.18 8.37
N TYR A 7 -20.73 -12.98 8.09
CA TYR A 7 -19.71 -11.97 8.06
C TYR A 7 -19.23 -11.84 9.47
N LEU A 8 -18.00 -12.20 9.69
CA LEU A 8 -17.33 -11.94 10.94
C LEU A 8 -17.50 -10.45 11.23
N ARG A 9 -17.94 -10.11 12.41
CA ARG A 9 -18.09 -8.72 12.81
C ARG A 9 -16.73 -8.06 13.04
N PHE A 10 -15.71 -8.86 13.23
CA PHE A 10 -14.33 -8.41 13.42
C PHE A 10 -13.38 -9.47 12.90
N MET A 11 -12.21 -9.02 12.55
CA MET A 11 -11.16 -9.87 12.00
C MET A 11 -9.80 -9.28 12.39
N ARG A 12 -8.81 -10.14 12.65
CA ARG A 12 -7.45 -9.66 12.90
C ARG A 12 -6.97 -8.85 11.70
N ILE A 13 -6.29 -7.74 12.00
CA ILE A 13 -5.85 -6.82 10.97
C ILE A 13 -4.90 -7.49 9.96
N ASP A 14 -3.98 -8.33 10.41
CA ASP A 14 -3.03 -9.02 9.54
C ASP A 14 -3.77 -9.91 8.51
N LYS A 15 -4.77 -10.64 8.96
CA LYS A 15 -5.58 -11.46 8.07
C LYS A 15 -6.41 -10.62 7.11
N TYR A 16 -7.02 -9.55 7.62
CA TYR A 16 -7.85 -8.66 6.81
C TYR A 16 -7.05 -8.01 5.67
N LEU A 17 -5.87 -7.48 5.98
CA LEU A 17 -5.00 -6.86 4.99
C LEU A 17 -4.63 -7.83 3.86
N TRP A 18 -4.43 -9.09 4.20
CA TRP A 18 -4.17 -10.12 3.20
C TRP A 18 -5.44 -10.49 2.43
N CYS A 19 -6.58 -10.63 3.11
CA CYS A 19 -7.86 -10.99 2.50
C CYS A 19 -8.33 -9.97 1.46
N VAL A 20 -8.13 -8.68 1.73
CA VAL A 20 -8.52 -7.61 0.79
C VAL A 20 -7.41 -7.27 -0.21
N ARG A 21 -6.41 -8.13 -0.32
CA ARG A 21 -5.33 -8.06 -1.31
C ARG A 21 -4.45 -6.81 -1.24
N LEU A 22 -4.38 -6.17 -0.08
CA LEU A 22 -3.44 -5.07 0.14
C LEU A 22 -2.01 -5.57 0.31
N PHE A 23 -1.86 -6.80 0.77
CA PHE A 23 -0.56 -7.48 0.90
C PHE A 23 -0.60 -8.81 0.19
N LYS A 24 0.50 -9.17 -0.41
CA LYS A 24 0.63 -10.38 -1.20
C LYS A 24 0.54 -11.64 -0.35
N THR A 25 1.04 -11.59 0.88
CA THR A 25 0.98 -12.68 1.84
C THR A 25 0.57 -12.15 3.22
N ARG A 26 0.02 -13.04 4.06
CA ARG A 26 -0.33 -12.69 5.45
C ARG A 26 0.91 -12.34 6.27
N SER A 27 2.03 -13.02 6.01
CA SER A 27 3.29 -12.74 6.68
C SER A 27 3.79 -11.32 6.42
N LEU A 28 3.65 -10.84 5.20
CA LEU A 28 4.00 -9.46 4.85
C LEU A 28 3.11 -8.45 5.58
N ALA A 29 1.81 -8.76 5.69
CA ALA A 29 0.87 -7.94 6.44
C ALA A 29 1.25 -7.88 7.92
N THR A 30 1.55 -9.02 8.53
CA THR A 30 1.98 -9.10 9.92
C THR A 30 3.24 -8.26 10.16
N LYS A 31 4.22 -8.39 9.28
CA LYS A 31 5.48 -7.64 9.36
C LYS A 31 5.22 -6.13 9.27
N ALA A 32 4.38 -5.69 8.35
CA ALA A 32 4.05 -4.28 8.18
C ALA A 32 3.41 -3.70 9.45
N VAL A 33 2.52 -4.46 10.09
CA VAL A 33 1.91 -4.03 11.35
C VAL A 33 2.94 -3.95 12.47
N LYS A 34 3.83 -4.94 12.57
CA LYS A 34 4.91 -4.94 13.59
C LYS A 34 5.87 -3.78 13.39
N ASP A 35 6.13 -3.41 12.14
CA ASP A 35 7.04 -2.30 11.82
C ASP A 35 6.39 -0.92 12.04
N GLY A 36 5.14 -0.88 12.48
CA GLY A 36 4.43 0.38 12.72
C GLY A 36 3.97 1.09 11.47
N LYS A 37 3.92 0.40 10.33
CA LYS A 37 3.48 0.99 9.07
C LYS A 37 1.96 1.09 8.94
N ILE A 38 1.24 0.39 9.81
CA ILE A 38 -0.22 0.37 9.81
C ILE A 38 -0.73 1.02 11.07
N THR A 39 -1.68 1.95 10.92
CA THR A 39 -2.36 2.57 12.05
C THR A 39 -3.86 2.38 11.91
N VAL A 40 -4.56 2.19 13.02
CA VAL A 40 -6.02 2.09 13.05
C VAL A 40 -6.52 3.26 13.90
N ASN A 41 -7.39 4.08 13.33
CA ASN A 41 -7.90 5.30 13.97
C ASN A 41 -6.76 6.17 14.52
N GLU A 42 -5.70 6.29 13.71
CA GLU A 42 -4.49 7.09 13.99
C GLU A 42 -3.59 6.54 15.11
N LYS A 43 -3.80 5.30 15.52
CA LYS A 43 -2.99 4.66 16.57
C LYS A 43 -2.20 3.49 16.01
N VAL A 44 -0.95 3.34 16.42
CA VAL A 44 -0.16 2.16 16.10
C VAL A 44 -0.73 0.97 16.85
N ILE A 45 -0.81 -0.16 16.20
CA ILE A 45 -1.48 -1.34 16.72
C ILE A 45 -0.61 -2.58 16.61
N LYS A 46 -1.06 -3.67 17.23
CA LYS A 46 -0.41 -4.98 17.15
C LYS A 46 -1.05 -5.81 16.03
N PRO A 47 -0.34 -6.80 15.45
CA PRO A 47 -0.91 -7.65 14.40
C PRO A 47 -2.16 -8.42 14.80
N SER A 48 -2.32 -8.67 16.10
CA SER A 48 -3.50 -9.35 16.65
C SER A 48 -4.71 -8.43 16.85
N LYS A 49 -4.54 -7.13 16.61
CA LYS A 49 -5.64 -6.18 16.74
C LYS A 49 -6.79 -6.58 15.82
N GLU A 50 -7.98 -6.65 16.39
CA GLU A 50 -9.19 -6.93 15.63
C GLU A 50 -9.79 -5.64 15.08
N LEU A 51 -10.14 -5.67 13.80
CA LEU A 51 -10.83 -4.56 13.14
C LEU A 51 -12.33 -4.79 13.25
N GLU A 52 -13.08 -3.70 13.36
CA GLU A 52 -14.54 -3.70 13.34
C GLU A 52 -15.04 -2.98 12.09
N THR A 53 -16.29 -3.25 11.70
CA THR A 53 -16.90 -2.55 10.58
C THR A 53 -16.95 -1.05 10.83
N GLY A 54 -16.50 -0.28 9.87
CA GLY A 54 -16.43 1.18 9.99
C GLY A 54 -15.10 1.71 10.50
N ASP A 55 -14.19 0.84 10.93
CA ASP A 55 -12.86 1.27 11.34
C ASP A 55 -12.09 1.83 10.17
N LYS A 56 -11.29 2.86 10.43
CA LYS A 56 -10.40 3.46 9.45
C LYS A 56 -8.99 3.07 9.77
N PHE A 57 -8.25 2.63 8.76
CA PHE A 57 -6.85 2.32 8.94
C PHE A 57 -6.01 2.95 7.82
N SER A 58 -4.74 3.18 8.11
CA SER A 58 -3.82 3.79 7.16
C SER A 58 -2.58 2.94 7.00
N ILE A 59 -2.08 2.87 5.77
CA ILE A 59 -0.83 2.17 5.45
C ILE A 59 0.20 3.24 5.09
N LYS A 60 1.31 3.26 5.79
CA LYS A 60 2.38 4.21 5.52
C LYS A 60 3.15 3.78 4.28
N ILE A 61 3.13 4.63 3.28
CA ILE A 61 3.92 4.45 2.06
C ILE A 61 4.69 5.76 1.91
N ALA A 62 5.93 5.77 2.42
CA ALA A 62 6.73 7.01 2.43
C ALA A 62 6.79 7.66 1.04
N PRO A 63 6.66 8.97 0.93
CA PRO A 63 6.56 9.99 1.98
C PRO A 63 5.14 10.26 2.50
N THR A 64 4.16 9.52 2.06
CA THR A 64 2.77 9.71 2.44
C THR A 64 2.14 8.41 2.94
N HIS A 65 0.84 8.34 3.00
CA HIS A 65 0.11 7.15 3.41
C HIS A 65 -1.20 7.01 2.63
N ARG A 66 -1.72 5.79 2.58
CA ARG A 66 -3.04 5.51 2.01
C ARG A 66 -3.98 5.13 3.14
N SER A 67 -5.18 5.68 3.11
CA SER A 67 -6.19 5.45 4.14
C SER A 67 -7.39 4.69 3.57
N PHE A 68 -7.92 3.78 4.37
CA PHE A 68 -9.04 2.94 3.96
C PHE A 68 -10.05 2.82 5.09
N LYS A 69 -11.29 2.55 4.73
CA LYS A 69 -12.37 2.29 5.68
C LYS A 69 -12.88 0.87 5.48
N VAL A 70 -13.07 0.16 6.57
CA VAL A 70 -13.58 -1.22 6.56
C VAL A 70 -15.08 -1.22 6.31
N LEU A 71 -15.53 -1.88 5.27
CA LEU A 71 -16.95 -2.03 4.95
C LEU A 71 -17.50 -3.35 5.47
N SER A 72 -16.78 -4.45 5.20
CA SER A 72 -17.20 -5.76 5.66
C SER A 72 -15.99 -6.71 5.72
N PHE A 73 -16.22 -7.88 6.29
CA PHE A 73 -15.16 -8.88 6.45
C PHE A 73 -15.47 -10.14 5.63
N PRO A 74 -14.51 -10.61 4.83
CA PRO A 74 -14.68 -11.85 4.10
C PRO A 74 -14.30 -13.05 4.97
N LYS A 75 -14.75 -14.24 4.59
CA LYS A 75 -14.33 -15.48 5.27
C LYS A 75 -12.88 -15.82 4.97
N SER A 76 -12.46 -15.57 3.73
CA SER A 76 -11.13 -15.90 3.25
C SER A 76 -10.68 -14.85 2.25
N ARG A 77 -9.47 -15.01 1.73
CA ARG A 77 -8.94 -14.10 0.72
C ARG A 77 -9.84 -14.12 -0.53
N VAL A 78 -10.25 -12.92 -0.96
CA VAL A 78 -11.17 -12.76 -2.10
C VAL A 78 -10.42 -12.41 -3.37
N GLY A 79 -11.08 -12.60 -4.50
CA GLY A 79 -10.56 -12.14 -5.79
C GLY A 79 -10.60 -10.62 -5.89
N ALA A 80 -9.73 -10.05 -6.73
CA ALA A 80 -9.63 -8.60 -6.89
C ALA A 80 -10.97 -7.89 -7.17
N PRO A 81 -11.89 -8.43 -7.97
CA PRO A 81 -13.18 -7.76 -8.21
C PRO A 81 -14.07 -7.61 -6.98
N LEU A 82 -13.89 -8.45 -5.96
CA LEU A 82 -14.70 -8.41 -4.75
C LEU A 82 -14.16 -7.46 -3.67
N VAL A 83 -12.94 -6.99 -3.83
CA VAL A 83 -12.28 -6.12 -2.84
C VAL A 83 -13.06 -4.83 -2.61
N LYS A 84 -13.61 -4.25 -3.66
CA LYS A 84 -14.38 -3.01 -3.59
C LYS A 84 -15.62 -3.08 -2.70
N ASP A 85 -16.14 -4.29 -2.48
CA ASP A 85 -17.31 -4.50 -1.62
C ASP A 85 -16.91 -4.63 -0.14
N LEU A 86 -15.64 -4.81 0.12
CA LEU A 86 -15.12 -5.04 1.48
C LEU A 86 -14.43 -3.82 2.07
N ILE A 87 -13.88 -2.97 1.21
CA ILE A 87 -13.03 -1.86 1.64
C ILE A 87 -13.22 -0.67 0.69
N VAL A 88 -13.15 0.52 1.23
CA VAL A 88 -13.16 1.75 0.43
C VAL A 88 -11.94 2.59 0.76
N GLU A 89 -11.28 3.11 -0.27
CA GLU A 89 -10.14 4.00 -0.09
C GLU A 89 -10.63 5.41 0.21
N ILE A 90 -10.14 5.98 1.30
CA ILE A 90 -10.47 7.34 1.73
C ILE A 90 -9.24 8.23 1.74
N THR A 91 -8.20 7.84 1.02
CA THR A 91 -6.94 8.60 0.95
C THR A 91 -7.21 10.01 0.40
N PRO A 92 -6.67 11.06 1.03
CA PRO A 92 -6.77 12.40 0.48
C PRO A 92 -6.17 12.49 -0.93
N GLN A 93 -6.78 13.30 -1.80
CA GLN A 93 -6.33 13.43 -3.19
C GLN A 93 -4.86 13.85 -3.30
N GLU A 94 -4.40 14.70 -2.41
CA GLU A 94 -3.00 15.14 -2.35
C GLU A 94 -2.03 13.95 -2.21
N ASN A 95 -2.39 12.99 -1.36
CA ASN A 95 -1.58 11.80 -1.14
C ASN A 95 -1.57 10.89 -2.36
N LEU A 96 -2.71 10.77 -3.05
CA LEU A 96 -2.82 9.98 -4.27
C LEU A 96 -1.95 10.59 -5.37
N ASP A 97 -1.95 11.91 -5.50
CA ASP A 97 -1.12 12.61 -6.48
C ASP A 97 0.36 12.38 -6.24
N LEU A 98 0.79 12.43 -4.99
CA LEU A 98 2.18 12.13 -4.61
C LEU A 98 2.57 10.70 -4.96
N LEU A 99 1.68 9.74 -4.69
CA LEU A 99 1.92 8.34 -5.03
C LEU A 99 2.04 8.13 -6.54
N ASP A 100 1.20 8.81 -7.31
CA ASP A 100 1.26 8.76 -8.78
C ASP A 100 2.57 9.31 -9.30
N GLN A 101 3.05 10.43 -8.75
CA GLN A 101 4.34 11.01 -9.12
C GLN A 101 5.49 10.03 -8.85
N ILE A 102 5.47 9.38 -7.69
CA ILE A 102 6.48 8.40 -7.32
C ILE A 102 6.45 7.21 -8.29
N ASN A 103 5.26 6.73 -8.62
CA ASN A 103 5.09 5.63 -9.55
C ASN A 103 5.57 5.97 -10.97
N GLN A 104 5.32 7.20 -11.42
CA GLN A 104 5.80 7.69 -12.70
C GLN A 104 7.33 7.73 -12.74
N GLN A 105 7.96 8.18 -11.67
CA GLN A 105 9.42 8.19 -11.56
C GLN A 105 9.98 6.76 -11.63
N LYS A 106 9.35 5.82 -10.95
CA LYS A 106 9.75 4.41 -11.00
C LYS A 106 9.64 3.84 -12.41
N ARG A 107 8.57 4.17 -13.13
CA ARG A 107 8.38 3.76 -14.52
C ARG A 107 9.45 4.34 -15.44
N THR A 108 9.77 5.62 -15.25
CA THR A 108 10.83 6.28 -16.02
C THR A 108 12.17 5.60 -15.80
N ASN A 109 12.51 5.29 -14.55
CA ASN A 109 13.74 4.59 -14.23
C ASN A 109 13.78 3.20 -14.85
N TYR A 110 12.65 2.50 -14.86
CA TYR A 110 12.54 1.19 -15.49
C TYR A 110 12.79 1.28 -17.01
N ASN A 111 12.20 2.30 -17.66
CA ASN A 111 12.34 2.51 -19.09
C ASN A 111 13.77 2.87 -19.50
N ILE A 112 14.56 3.42 -18.58
CA ILE A 112 15.97 3.71 -18.81
C ILE A 112 16.82 2.42 -18.67
N GLY A 113 16.19 1.31 -18.30
CA GLY A 113 16.87 0.03 -18.18
C GLY A 113 17.46 -0.26 -16.80
N ILE A 114 17.13 0.55 -15.81
CA ILE A 114 17.62 0.33 -14.45
C ILE A 114 16.68 -0.65 -13.75
N LYS A 115 17.16 -1.87 -13.56
CA LYS A 115 16.42 -2.91 -12.84
C LYS A 115 17.07 -3.15 -11.48
N GLY A 116 16.28 -3.04 -10.42
CA GLY A 116 16.77 -3.29 -9.07
C GLY A 116 17.82 -2.28 -8.62
N ARG A 117 18.82 -2.75 -7.88
CA ARG A 117 19.87 -1.87 -7.37
C ARG A 117 20.83 -1.49 -8.51
N PRO A 118 21.07 -0.18 -8.75
CA PRO A 118 21.98 0.23 -9.83
C PRO A 118 23.40 -0.29 -9.61
N THR A 119 24.02 -0.77 -10.67
CA THR A 119 25.43 -1.14 -10.66
C THR A 119 26.28 0.13 -10.71
N LYS A 120 27.59 0.01 -10.51
CA LYS A 120 28.50 1.14 -10.64
C LYS A 120 28.44 1.77 -12.02
N ARG A 121 28.28 0.96 -13.05
CA ARG A 121 28.13 1.41 -14.44
C ARG A 121 26.84 2.20 -14.63
N ASP A 122 25.73 1.68 -14.10
CA ASP A 122 24.43 2.37 -14.18
C ASP A 122 24.48 3.73 -13.52
N ARG A 123 25.15 3.82 -12.36
CA ARG A 123 25.30 5.10 -11.65
C ARG A 123 26.11 6.12 -12.46
N ARG A 124 27.19 5.68 -13.12
CA ARG A 124 27.98 6.57 -13.97
C ARG A 124 27.18 7.10 -15.14
N ASP A 125 26.41 6.22 -15.80
CA ASP A 125 25.57 6.60 -16.92
C ASP A 125 24.48 7.57 -16.50
N MET A 126 23.88 7.35 -15.32
CA MET A 126 22.90 8.29 -14.77
C MET A 126 23.50 9.65 -14.48
N MET A 127 24.69 9.70 -13.90
CA MET A 127 25.37 10.96 -13.60
C MET A 127 25.72 11.72 -14.86
N LYS A 128 26.19 11.04 -15.91
CA LYS A 128 26.46 11.66 -17.20
C LYS A 128 25.21 12.26 -17.81
N ALA A 129 24.09 11.55 -17.74
CA ALA A 129 22.82 12.03 -18.24
C ALA A 129 22.33 13.28 -17.50
N LEU A 130 22.52 13.31 -16.18
CA LEU A 130 22.18 14.47 -15.37
C LEU A 130 23.08 15.68 -15.67
N GLU A 131 24.37 15.47 -15.86
CA GLU A 131 25.32 16.52 -16.23
C GLU A 131 24.93 17.13 -17.58
N GLN A 132 24.59 16.30 -18.56
CA GLN A 132 24.15 16.77 -19.86
C GLN A 132 22.87 17.59 -19.79
N ARG A 133 21.94 17.23 -18.90
CA ARG A 133 20.72 17.99 -18.70
C ARG A 133 21.02 19.36 -18.10
N ASN A 134 21.86 19.40 -17.09
CA ASN A 134 22.24 20.67 -16.45
C ASN A 134 22.98 21.58 -17.42
N TYR A 135 23.79 21.04 -18.30
CA TYR A 135 24.52 21.80 -19.29
C TYR A 135 23.60 22.38 -20.36
N LYS A 136 22.53 21.66 -20.74
CA LYS A 136 21.57 22.14 -21.73
C LYS A 136 20.46 23.02 -21.14
N GLY A 137 20.34 23.06 -19.82
CA GLY A 137 19.30 23.81 -19.13
C GLY A 137 19.63 25.26 -18.90
N ASP A 138 20.82 25.68 -19.28
CA ASP A 138 21.20 27.10 -19.19
C ASP A 138 20.88 27.81 -20.55
#